data_16ebba8ea51a4235b4daafd978568a28
#
_entry.id   16ebba8ea51a4235b4daafd978568a28
#
_cell.length_a   1.000
_cell.length_b   1.000
_cell.length_c   1.000
_cell.angle_alpha   90.00
_cell.angle_beta   90.00
_cell.angle_gamma   90.00
#
_symmetry.space_group_name_H-M   'P 1'
#
loop_
_entity.id
_entity.type
_entity.pdbx_description
1 polymer ?
#
loop_
_entity_poly.entity_id
_entity_poly.type
_entity_poly.pdbx_seq_one_letter_code
_entity_poly.pdbx_strand_id
1 'polypeptide(L)'
;MRLITERIDNMRTVSVGIWVGNGSRYEPAELGGVSHFIEHMIFKGTEKRSARHIAIAIDALGGQANAFTDKECTCYYMKVLDSRLKNAVALLADMFLHSRFAQEDLELERGVVLEEIDMYEDSPEDVAIDKLFESCYDGSALGRPILGTAETLEPMTSETLHKYMREYYRPQDTVVAVSGHFTDEDLDFIEELFSEMQGEGKNVITPAAYQPSLFLRDKEIEQNHLCLSFPGVSLVSEDRFAMNLLSSILGGGMSSRLFQSVREQNGLCYSVYTFTTPHLDTGLLSIYTVWDRKPSARRSISFCV
;
A
#
# COMPACT_ATOMS: atom_id res chain seq x y z
N MET A 1 15.40 -2.45 15.73
CA MET A 1 15.04 -2.97 14.41
C MET A 1 15.10 -4.49 14.45
N ARG A 2 14.29 -5.16 13.64
CA ARG A 2 14.36 -6.62 13.44
C ARG A 2 14.96 -6.88 12.05
N LEU A 3 15.86 -7.86 11.94
CA LEU A 3 16.38 -8.35 10.68
C LEU A 3 15.79 -9.75 10.42
N ILE A 4 15.14 -9.94 9.27
CA ILE A 4 14.55 -11.20 8.83
C ILE A 4 15.24 -11.63 7.54
N THR A 5 15.69 -12.87 7.47
CA THR A 5 16.50 -13.34 6.34
C THR A 5 16.02 -14.68 5.81
N GLU A 6 16.08 -14.85 4.49
CA GLU A 6 15.90 -16.12 3.78
C GLU A 6 17.02 -16.29 2.77
N ARG A 7 18.00 -17.13 3.10
CA ARG A 7 19.17 -17.39 2.22
C ARG A 7 18.84 -18.44 1.18
N ILE A 8 19.11 -18.11 -0.08
CA ILE A 8 18.86 -18.97 -1.23
C ILE A 8 20.15 -19.06 -2.06
N ASP A 9 20.98 -20.04 -1.79
CA ASP A 9 22.37 -20.14 -2.30
C ASP A 9 22.47 -20.32 -3.82
N ASN A 10 21.44 -20.84 -4.48
CA ASN A 10 21.44 -21.10 -5.92
C ASN A 10 20.91 -19.92 -6.75
N MET A 11 20.63 -18.76 -6.13
CA MET A 11 20.25 -17.54 -6.81
C MET A 11 21.44 -16.60 -7.00
N ARG A 12 21.32 -15.69 -7.98
CA ARG A 12 22.29 -14.62 -8.22
C ARG A 12 21.63 -13.24 -8.00
N THR A 13 20.46 -13.24 -7.37
CA THR A 13 19.70 -12.04 -7.02
C THR A 13 19.38 -12.03 -5.55
N VAL A 14 19.21 -10.84 -5.02
CA VAL A 14 18.79 -10.61 -3.65
C VAL A 14 17.78 -9.46 -3.62
N SER A 15 16.75 -9.63 -2.80
CA SER A 15 15.78 -8.59 -2.48
C SER A 15 16.02 -8.11 -1.07
N VAL A 16 16.06 -6.81 -0.87
CA VAL A 16 16.13 -6.17 0.44
C VAL A 16 15.00 -5.18 0.56
N GLY A 17 14.29 -5.18 1.69
CA GLY A 17 13.19 -4.25 1.94
C GLY A 17 13.18 -3.77 3.38
N ILE A 18 12.93 -2.47 3.56
CA ILE A 18 12.69 -1.83 4.86
C ILE A 18 11.17 -1.72 5.01
N TRP A 19 10.63 -2.46 5.95
CA TRP A 19 9.21 -2.49 6.28
C TRP A 19 8.98 -1.71 7.56
N VAL A 20 8.19 -0.67 7.48
CA VAL A 20 7.77 0.12 8.64
C VAL A 20 6.34 -0.25 8.99
N GLY A 21 6.09 -0.69 10.22
CA GLY A 21 4.75 -1.00 10.72
C GLY A 21 3.96 0.29 11.00
N ASN A 22 3.90 1.14 9.99
CA ASN A 22 3.19 2.42 9.95
C ASN A 22 2.69 2.68 8.54
N GLY A 23 1.40 2.96 8.41
CA GLY A 23 0.72 3.30 7.17
C GLY A 23 -0.44 4.25 7.47
N SER A 24 -1.32 4.49 6.50
CA SER A 24 -2.36 5.53 6.62
C SER A 24 -3.30 5.34 7.81
N ARG A 25 -3.45 4.13 8.33
CA ARG A 25 -4.25 3.83 9.52
C ARG A 25 -3.73 4.47 10.81
N TYR A 26 -2.42 4.72 10.90
CA TYR A 26 -1.79 5.27 12.11
C TYR A 26 -1.69 6.79 12.09
N GLU A 27 -2.04 7.40 10.97
CA GLU A 27 -1.94 8.85 10.81
C GLU A 27 -2.95 9.60 11.68
N PRO A 28 -2.56 10.70 12.31
CA PRO A 28 -3.52 11.69 12.81
C PRO A 28 -4.45 12.14 11.66
N ALA A 29 -5.70 12.46 11.97
CA ALA A 29 -6.66 12.82 10.93
C ALA A 29 -6.24 14.05 10.12
N GLU A 30 -5.60 15.00 10.79
CA GLU A 30 -5.06 16.23 10.20
C GLU A 30 -3.82 16.02 9.31
N LEU A 31 -3.19 14.85 9.40
CA LEU A 31 -2.02 14.45 8.61
C LEU A 31 -2.34 13.29 7.64
N GLY A 32 -3.60 13.10 7.27
CA GLY A 32 -3.98 12.07 6.31
C GLY A 32 -3.16 12.18 5.02
N GLY A 33 -2.54 11.07 4.60
CA GLY A 33 -1.66 11.01 3.43
C GLY A 33 -0.17 11.24 3.71
N VAL A 34 0.22 11.53 4.96
CA VAL A 34 1.62 11.84 5.29
C VAL A 34 2.57 10.67 5.03
N SER A 35 2.15 9.43 5.27
CA SER A 35 2.98 8.24 5.00
C SER A 35 3.27 8.08 3.52
N HIS A 36 2.25 8.25 2.67
CA HIS A 36 2.38 8.23 1.23
C HIS A 36 3.24 9.41 0.73
N PHE A 37 3.05 10.60 1.28
CA PHE A 37 3.86 11.76 0.92
C PHE A 37 5.35 11.58 1.30
N ILE A 38 5.64 10.96 2.44
CA ILE A 38 7.02 10.59 2.83
C ILE A 38 7.58 9.57 1.85
N GLU A 39 6.78 8.59 1.40
CA GLU A 39 7.19 7.62 0.40
C GLU A 39 7.71 8.30 -0.87
N HIS A 40 6.99 9.26 -1.41
CA HIS A 40 7.42 10.07 -2.55
C HIS A 40 8.71 10.86 -2.23
N MET A 41 8.72 11.50 -1.09
CA MET A 41 9.80 12.43 -0.71
C MET A 41 11.14 11.74 -0.40
N ILE A 42 11.16 10.46 -0.02
CA ILE A 42 12.41 9.72 0.21
C ILE A 42 13.28 9.65 -1.04
N PHE A 43 12.69 9.69 -2.24
CA PHE A 43 13.42 9.69 -3.51
C PHE A 43 13.91 11.08 -3.94
N LYS A 44 13.55 12.16 -3.25
CA LYS A 44 13.83 13.56 -3.67
C LYS A 44 15.14 14.14 -3.14
N GLY A 45 15.90 13.37 -2.38
CA GLY A 45 17.25 13.72 -1.98
C GLY A 45 17.55 13.47 -0.52
N THR A 46 18.83 13.27 -0.26
CA THR A 46 19.40 13.08 1.07
C THR A 46 20.39 14.23 1.37
N GLU A 47 20.98 14.22 2.55
CA GLU A 47 22.08 15.12 2.88
C GLU A 47 23.29 14.98 1.92
N LYS A 48 23.49 13.77 1.36
CA LYS A 48 24.64 13.43 0.51
C LYS A 48 24.33 13.40 -0.97
N ARG A 49 23.06 13.22 -1.37
CA ARG A 49 22.67 12.97 -2.76
C ARG A 49 21.47 13.83 -3.15
N SER A 50 21.52 14.43 -4.33
CA SER A 50 20.32 15.01 -4.95
C SER A 50 19.40 13.91 -5.49
N ALA A 51 18.14 14.23 -5.81
CA ALA A 51 17.19 13.31 -6.45
C ALA A 51 17.78 12.68 -7.73
N ARG A 52 18.46 13.49 -8.56
CA ARG A 52 19.15 13.01 -9.77
C ARG A 52 20.25 11.99 -9.44
N HIS A 53 21.05 12.24 -8.39
CA HIS A 53 22.11 11.30 -7.98
C HIS A 53 21.53 10.00 -7.45
N ILE A 54 20.37 10.03 -6.76
CA ILE A 54 19.65 8.82 -6.33
C ILE A 54 19.19 8.03 -7.55
N ALA A 55 18.53 8.67 -8.51
CA ALA A 55 18.06 8.02 -9.74
C ALA A 55 19.21 7.35 -10.52
N ILE A 56 20.34 8.07 -10.72
CA ILE A 56 21.53 7.53 -11.38
C ILE A 56 22.11 6.34 -10.60
N ALA A 57 22.12 6.40 -9.25
CA ALA A 57 22.62 5.31 -8.43
C ALA A 57 21.71 4.08 -8.52
N ILE A 58 20.39 4.24 -8.55
CA ILE A 58 19.42 3.17 -8.76
C ILE A 58 19.65 2.52 -10.14
N ASP A 59 19.73 3.31 -11.20
CA ASP A 59 19.99 2.80 -12.55
C ASP A 59 21.32 2.03 -12.63
N ALA A 60 22.38 2.53 -11.97
CA ALA A 60 23.69 1.89 -11.93
C ALA A 60 23.72 0.56 -11.17
N LEU A 61 22.77 0.31 -10.26
CA LEU A 61 22.60 -0.98 -9.60
C LEU A 61 22.11 -2.07 -10.58
N GLY A 62 21.42 -1.67 -11.67
CA GLY A 62 20.91 -2.59 -12.69
C GLY A 62 19.81 -3.50 -12.16
N GLY A 63 19.05 -3.03 -11.19
CA GLY A 63 17.97 -3.76 -10.54
C GLY A 63 16.65 -2.99 -10.54
N GLN A 64 15.81 -3.31 -9.60
CA GLN A 64 14.53 -2.64 -9.35
C GLN A 64 14.57 -1.96 -7.98
N ALA A 65 14.08 -0.73 -7.90
CA ALA A 65 13.85 -0.02 -6.66
C ALA A 65 12.42 0.53 -6.70
N ASN A 66 11.69 0.35 -5.61
CA ASN A 66 10.32 0.88 -5.50
C ASN A 66 9.94 1.01 -4.03
N ALA A 67 8.80 1.63 -3.78
CA ALA A 67 8.17 1.71 -2.47
C ALA A 67 6.66 1.55 -2.61
N PHE A 68 5.98 1.32 -1.53
CA PHE A 68 4.53 1.40 -1.45
C PHE A 68 4.08 1.71 -0.03
N THR A 69 2.96 2.40 0.08
CA THR A 69 2.25 2.66 1.33
C THR A 69 0.91 1.94 1.31
N ASP A 70 0.65 1.18 2.37
CA ASP A 70 -0.62 0.53 2.63
C ASP A 70 -1.27 1.12 3.89
N LYS A 71 -2.43 0.63 4.25
CA LYS A 71 -3.13 1.04 5.49
C LYS A 71 -2.29 0.81 6.75
N GLU A 72 -1.53 -0.27 6.83
CA GLU A 72 -0.85 -0.71 8.05
C GLU A 72 0.67 -0.75 7.95
N CYS A 73 1.25 -0.57 6.78
CA CYS A 73 2.69 -0.54 6.59
C CYS A 73 3.12 0.33 5.42
N THR A 74 4.38 0.75 5.46
CA THR A 74 5.09 1.35 4.33
C THR A 74 6.34 0.52 4.06
N CYS A 75 6.64 0.25 2.80
CA CYS A 75 7.79 -0.56 2.41
C CYS A 75 8.64 0.16 1.37
N TYR A 76 9.95 0.15 1.57
CA TYR A 76 10.96 0.63 0.62
C TYR A 76 11.85 -0.55 0.25
N TYR A 77 11.96 -0.92 -1.01
CA TYR A 77 12.67 -2.13 -1.38
C TYR A 77 13.48 -2.00 -2.66
N MET A 78 14.52 -2.84 -2.72
CA MET A 78 15.33 -3.02 -3.92
C MET A 78 15.52 -4.51 -4.20
N LYS A 79 15.57 -4.86 -5.49
CA LYS A 79 15.95 -6.19 -5.98
C LYS A 79 17.12 -6.04 -6.93
N VAL A 80 18.26 -6.61 -6.60
CA VAL A 80 19.52 -6.45 -7.32
C VAL A 80 20.25 -7.77 -7.48
N LEU A 81 21.36 -7.76 -8.22
CA LEU A 81 22.31 -8.87 -8.19
C LEU A 81 22.98 -8.95 -6.80
N ASP A 82 23.31 -10.16 -6.37
CA ASP A 82 23.99 -10.44 -5.10
C ASP A 82 25.25 -9.58 -4.90
N SER A 83 26.05 -9.41 -5.95
CA SER A 83 27.26 -8.58 -5.95
C SER A 83 27.02 -7.08 -5.75
N ARG A 84 25.77 -6.63 -5.78
CA ARG A 84 25.35 -5.23 -5.60
C ARG A 84 24.62 -4.97 -4.29
N LEU A 85 24.43 -5.98 -3.44
CA LEU A 85 23.63 -5.86 -2.22
C LEU A 85 24.12 -4.75 -1.31
N LYS A 86 25.42 -4.69 -0.99
CA LYS A 86 25.97 -3.63 -0.11
C LYS A 86 25.70 -2.23 -0.65
N ASN A 87 25.82 -2.04 -1.96
CA ASN A 87 25.55 -0.75 -2.60
C ASN A 87 24.04 -0.38 -2.54
N ALA A 88 23.17 -1.37 -2.78
CA ALA A 88 21.73 -1.18 -2.72
C ALA A 88 21.27 -0.83 -1.30
N VAL A 89 21.76 -1.57 -0.29
CA VAL A 89 21.42 -1.31 1.11
C VAL A 89 21.96 0.03 1.58
N ALA A 90 23.21 0.39 1.22
CA ALA A 90 23.77 1.69 1.57
C ALA A 90 22.99 2.86 0.96
N LEU A 91 22.48 2.70 -0.26
CA LEU A 91 21.62 3.69 -0.90
C LEU A 91 20.26 3.76 -0.22
N LEU A 92 19.64 2.63 0.02
CA LEU A 92 18.33 2.54 0.64
C LEU A 92 18.35 3.10 2.08
N ALA A 93 19.39 2.76 2.87
CA ALA A 93 19.60 3.30 4.21
C ALA A 93 19.82 4.83 4.20
N ASP A 94 20.63 5.35 3.26
CA ASP A 94 20.84 6.79 3.13
C ASP A 94 19.53 7.52 2.78
N MET A 95 18.73 6.97 1.87
CA MET A 95 17.41 7.51 1.54
C MET A 95 16.46 7.47 2.74
N PHE A 96 16.42 6.37 3.47
CA PHE A 96 15.51 6.16 4.58
C PHE A 96 15.89 6.97 5.82
N LEU A 97 17.18 7.01 6.18
CA LEU A 97 17.66 7.63 7.42
C LEU A 97 17.99 9.12 7.29
N HIS A 98 18.39 9.57 6.08
CA HIS A 98 18.94 10.90 5.87
C HIS A 98 18.22 11.70 4.78
N SER A 99 16.96 11.42 4.54
CA SER A 99 16.12 12.23 3.64
C SER A 99 16.09 13.68 4.10
N ARG A 100 16.28 14.59 3.15
CA ARG A 100 16.35 16.03 3.43
C ARG A 100 15.00 16.71 3.49
N PHE A 101 14.01 16.17 2.78
CA PHE A 101 12.69 16.77 2.61
C PHE A 101 12.73 18.27 2.33
N ALA A 102 13.56 18.68 1.35
CA ALA A 102 13.70 20.09 1.03
C ALA A 102 12.35 20.70 0.65
N GLN A 103 12.07 21.89 1.15
CA GLN A 103 10.76 22.53 0.96
C GLN A 103 10.43 22.74 -0.52
N GLU A 104 11.43 23.05 -1.34
CA GLU A 104 11.26 23.24 -2.79
C GLU A 104 10.85 21.93 -3.49
N ASP A 105 11.48 20.79 -3.12
CA ASP A 105 11.13 19.47 -3.66
C ASP A 105 9.75 19.04 -3.16
N LEU A 106 9.40 19.39 -1.93
CA LEU A 106 8.11 19.08 -1.31
C LEU A 106 6.96 19.81 -2.04
N GLU A 107 7.11 21.08 -2.38
CA GLU A 107 6.09 21.82 -3.13
C GLU A 107 5.87 21.23 -4.54
N LEU A 108 6.95 20.82 -5.20
CA LEU A 108 6.83 20.15 -6.50
C LEU A 108 6.12 18.80 -6.38
N GLU A 109 6.51 18.01 -5.38
CA GLU A 109 5.95 16.67 -5.20
C GLU A 109 4.52 16.68 -4.67
N ARG A 110 4.14 17.70 -3.90
CA ARG A 110 2.74 17.94 -3.55
C ARG A 110 1.86 18.05 -4.79
N GLY A 111 2.31 18.76 -5.81
CA GLY A 111 1.62 18.84 -7.10
C GLY A 111 1.44 17.47 -7.74
N VAL A 112 2.49 16.62 -7.71
CA VAL A 112 2.43 15.25 -8.24
C VAL A 112 1.42 14.39 -7.48
N VAL A 113 1.40 14.45 -6.15
CA VAL A 113 0.44 13.70 -5.33
C VAL A 113 -0.99 14.18 -5.53
N LEU A 114 -1.21 15.48 -5.72
CA LEU A 114 -2.54 16.02 -6.05
C LEU A 114 -3.03 15.54 -7.43
N GLU A 115 -2.16 15.51 -8.44
CA GLU A 115 -2.48 14.92 -9.74
C GLU A 115 -2.77 13.41 -9.64
N GLU A 116 -2.10 12.70 -8.74
CA GLU A 116 -2.39 11.29 -8.46
C GLU A 116 -3.77 11.12 -7.82
N ILE A 117 -4.15 11.96 -6.86
CA ILE A 117 -5.52 11.98 -6.29
C ILE A 117 -6.55 12.20 -7.39
N ASP A 118 -6.33 13.15 -8.29
CA ASP A 118 -7.25 13.41 -9.40
C ASP A 118 -7.35 12.21 -10.35
N MET A 119 -6.23 11.53 -10.61
CA MET A 119 -6.20 10.31 -11.42
C MET A 119 -7.03 9.18 -10.77
N TYR A 120 -6.95 9.00 -9.45
CA TYR A 120 -7.79 8.04 -8.71
C TYR A 120 -9.27 8.44 -8.75
N GLU A 121 -9.59 9.71 -8.59
CA GLU A 121 -10.97 10.22 -8.70
C GLU A 121 -11.54 10.03 -10.11
N ASP A 122 -10.70 9.98 -11.14
CA ASP A 122 -11.10 9.71 -12.52
C ASP A 122 -11.21 8.21 -12.84
N SER A 123 -10.74 7.33 -11.95
CA SER A 123 -10.90 5.89 -12.06
C SER A 123 -12.15 5.40 -11.31
N PRO A 124 -13.25 5.02 -11.99
CA PRO A 124 -14.47 4.61 -11.30
C PRO A 124 -14.30 3.34 -10.45
N GLU A 125 -13.36 2.47 -10.79
CA GLU A 125 -13.03 1.26 -10.03
C GLU A 125 -12.37 1.64 -8.70
N ASP A 126 -11.35 2.48 -8.75
CA ASP A 126 -10.61 2.92 -7.56
C ASP A 126 -11.53 3.71 -6.62
N VAL A 127 -12.33 4.63 -7.16
CA VAL A 127 -13.35 5.36 -6.37
C VAL A 127 -14.34 4.40 -5.71
N ALA A 128 -14.82 3.37 -6.41
CA ALA A 128 -15.77 2.41 -5.85
C ALA A 128 -15.14 1.62 -4.68
N ILE A 129 -13.86 1.24 -4.80
CA ILE A 129 -13.12 0.51 -3.77
C ILE A 129 -12.81 1.43 -2.58
N ASP A 130 -12.31 2.63 -2.80
CA ASP A 130 -12.01 3.57 -1.72
C ASP A 130 -13.26 3.97 -0.93
N LYS A 131 -14.36 4.27 -1.63
CA LYS A 131 -15.64 4.59 -0.98
C LYS A 131 -16.28 3.40 -0.28
N LEU A 132 -15.98 2.18 -0.70
CA LEU A 132 -16.36 0.98 0.04
C LEU A 132 -15.65 0.95 1.40
N PHE A 133 -14.32 1.15 1.42
CA PHE A 133 -13.55 1.18 2.67
C PHE A 133 -14.00 2.29 3.61
N GLU A 134 -14.15 3.51 3.07
CA GLU A 134 -14.64 4.65 3.83
C GLU A 134 -16.00 4.34 4.47
N SER A 135 -16.92 3.76 3.70
CA SER A 135 -18.27 3.45 4.17
C SER A 135 -18.32 2.28 5.16
N CYS A 136 -17.52 1.22 4.92
CA CYS A 136 -17.50 0.04 5.80
C CYS A 136 -16.78 0.31 7.14
N TYR A 137 -15.89 1.30 7.18
CA TYR A 137 -15.09 1.67 8.35
C TYR A 137 -15.29 3.15 8.72
N ASP A 138 -16.50 3.64 8.55
CA ASP A 138 -16.84 5.05 8.86
C ASP A 138 -16.43 5.42 10.29
N GLY A 139 -15.86 6.62 10.43
CA GLY A 139 -15.31 7.11 11.70
C GLY A 139 -14.01 6.44 12.16
N SER A 140 -13.49 5.43 11.44
CA SER A 140 -12.21 4.79 11.73
C SER A 140 -11.09 5.33 10.81
N ALA A 141 -9.87 5.37 11.35
CA ALA A 141 -8.68 5.68 10.56
C ALA A 141 -8.47 4.70 9.39
N LEU A 142 -8.94 3.46 9.51
CA LEU A 142 -8.84 2.44 8.46
C LEU A 142 -9.65 2.82 7.21
N GLY A 143 -10.76 3.57 7.36
CA GLY A 143 -11.59 4.03 6.24
C GLY A 143 -10.99 5.19 5.45
N ARG A 144 -10.03 5.94 6.01
CA ARG A 144 -9.44 7.11 5.35
C ARG A 144 -8.60 6.74 4.12
N PRO A 145 -8.58 7.56 3.04
CA PRO A 145 -7.76 7.29 1.85
C PRO A 145 -6.27 7.29 2.19
N ILE A 146 -5.48 6.46 1.49
CA ILE A 146 -4.02 6.37 1.68
C ILE A 146 -3.33 7.64 1.18
N LEU A 147 -3.78 8.20 0.08
CA LEU A 147 -3.23 9.43 -0.51
C LEU A 147 -3.54 10.69 0.30
N GLY A 148 -4.46 10.60 1.28
CA GLY A 148 -4.98 11.79 1.95
C GLY A 148 -5.94 12.59 1.08
N THR A 149 -6.03 13.88 1.35
CA THR A 149 -6.83 14.85 0.58
C THR A 149 -6.04 16.13 0.36
N ALA A 150 -6.49 16.99 -0.56
CA ALA A 150 -5.85 18.28 -0.79
C ALA A 150 -5.75 19.11 0.52
N GLU A 151 -6.80 19.09 1.34
CA GLU A 151 -6.86 19.83 2.60
C GLU A 151 -5.84 19.32 3.63
N THR A 152 -5.56 18.00 3.65
CA THR A 152 -4.57 17.43 4.59
C THR A 152 -3.14 17.58 4.09
N LEU A 153 -2.94 17.57 2.76
CA LEU A 153 -1.61 17.70 2.15
C LEU A 153 -1.12 19.16 2.10
N GLU A 154 -1.99 20.14 1.85
CA GLU A 154 -1.63 21.55 1.68
C GLU A 154 -0.80 22.13 2.84
N PRO A 155 -1.13 21.88 4.14
CA PRO A 155 -0.37 22.43 5.26
C PRO A 155 0.92 21.67 5.60
N MET A 156 1.22 20.55 4.93
CA MET A 156 2.40 19.75 5.24
C MET A 156 3.69 20.48 4.87
N THR A 157 4.66 20.47 5.77
CA THR A 157 5.97 21.09 5.61
C THR A 157 7.09 20.07 5.80
N SER A 158 8.30 20.42 5.44
CA SER A 158 9.50 19.63 5.74
C SER A 158 9.59 19.25 7.21
N GLU A 159 9.29 20.18 8.11
CA GLU A 159 9.29 19.93 9.56
C GLU A 159 8.23 18.90 9.95
N THR A 160 7.05 18.97 9.35
CA THR A 160 5.96 17.99 9.55
C THR A 160 6.41 16.57 9.22
N LEU A 161 7.04 16.38 8.04
CA LEU A 161 7.52 15.08 7.59
C LEU A 161 8.64 14.55 8.50
N HIS A 162 9.62 15.37 8.83
CA HIS A 162 10.69 15.00 9.77
C HIS A 162 10.17 14.65 11.15
N LYS A 163 9.21 15.42 11.67
CA LYS A 163 8.56 15.13 12.96
C LYS A 163 7.84 13.78 12.90
N TYR A 164 7.06 13.57 11.85
CA TYR A 164 6.33 12.31 11.66
C TYR A 164 7.27 11.10 11.60
N MET A 165 8.35 11.18 10.83
CA MET A 165 9.34 10.10 10.78
C MET A 165 9.96 9.82 12.16
N ARG A 166 10.35 10.84 12.92
CA ARG A 166 10.89 10.65 14.28
C ARG A 166 9.89 9.97 15.23
N GLU A 167 8.60 10.25 15.07
CA GLU A 167 7.55 9.73 15.94
C GLU A 167 7.07 8.32 15.55
N TYR A 168 7.10 7.95 14.27
CA TYR A 168 6.48 6.73 13.76
C TYR A 168 7.44 5.73 13.12
N TYR A 169 8.61 6.16 12.60
CA TYR A 169 9.60 5.30 11.95
C TYR A 169 10.66 4.84 12.96
N ARG A 170 10.23 4.04 13.92
CA ARG A 170 11.03 3.62 15.08
C ARG A 170 11.67 2.24 14.87
N PRO A 171 12.79 1.94 15.55
CA PRO A 171 13.46 0.64 15.43
C PRO A 171 12.54 -0.56 15.70
N GLN A 172 11.70 -0.49 16.74
CA GLN A 172 10.82 -1.60 17.12
C GLN A 172 9.68 -1.86 16.13
N ASP A 173 9.29 -0.85 15.35
CA ASP A 173 8.26 -0.94 14.32
C ASP A 173 8.86 -1.18 12.92
N THR A 174 10.21 -1.29 12.82
CA THR A 174 10.91 -1.47 11.55
C THR A 174 11.49 -2.88 11.44
N VAL A 175 11.28 -3.49 10.28
CA VAL A 175 11.85 -4.77 9.88
C VAL A 175 12.66 -4.58 8.60
N VAL A 176 13.92 -4.99 8.59
CA VAL A 176 14.67 -5.15 7.35
C VAL A 176 14.60 -6.62 6.95
N ALA A 177 14.06 -6.88 5.76
CA ALA A 177 13.92 -8.22 5.21
C ALA A 177 14.91 -8.42 4.06
N VAL A 178 15.66 -9.54 4.07
CA VAL A 178 16.61 -9.88 3.02
C VAL A 178 16.34 -11.30 2.54
N SER A 179 16.08 -11.46 1.24
CA SER A 179 15.84 -12.78 0.64
C SER A 179 16.62 -12.94 -0.66
N GLY A 180 17.31 -14.06 -0.80
CA GLY A 180 18.15 -14.39 -1.95
C GLY A 180 19.57 -14.80 -1.55
N HIS A 181 20.54 -14.48 -2.39
CA HIS A 181 21.94 -14.81 -2.14
C HIS A 181 22.66 -13.66 -1.43
N PHE A 182 23.15 -13.91 -0.23
CA PHE A 182 23.90 -12.97 0.60
C PHE A 182 24.84 -13.71 1.57
N THR A 183 25.80 -13.00 2.14
CA THR A 183 26.76 -13.52 3.13
C THR A 183 26.43 -13.01 4.54
N ASP A 184 27.07 -13.57 5.57
CA ASP A 184 26.93 -13.07 6.93
C ASP A 184 27.53 -11.66 7.07
N GLU A 185 28.63 -11.36 6.34
CA GLU A 185 29.21 -10.02 6.29
C GLU A 185 28.25 -8.95 5.69
N ASP A 186 27.32 -9.36 4.82
CA ASP A 186 26.29 -8.46 4.32
C ASP A 186 25.25 -8.16 5.40
N LEU A 187 24.93 -9.14 6.25
CA LEU A 187 24.01 -8.93 7.38
C LEU A 187 24.63 -8.02 8.44
N ASP A 188 25.92 -8.25 8.80
CA ASP A 188 26.65 -7.38 9.74
C ASP A 188 26.67 -5.93 9.24
N PHE A 189 26.88 -5.73 7.93
CA PHE A 189 26.85 -4.41 7.30
C PHE A 189 25.45 -3.76 7.37
N ILE A 190 24.39 -4.54 7.18
CA ILE A 190 23.00 -4.04 7.32
C ILE A 190 22.74 -3.61 8.77
N GLU A 191 23.12 -4.44 9.74
CA GLU A 191 22.93 -4.12 11.15
C GLU A 191 23.69 -2.85 11.57
N GLU A 192 24.92 -2.68 11.08
CA GLU A 192 25.70 -1.47 11.33
C GLU A 192 25.02 -0.21 10.79
N LEU A 193 24.55 -0.23 9.54
CA LEU A 193 23.88 0.90 8.91
C LEU A 193 22.61 1.36 9.66
N PHE A 194 21.82 0.42 10.16
CA PHE A 194 20.59 0.74 10.86
C PHE A 194 20.74 0.89 12.38
N SER A 195 21.95 0.75 12.91
CA SER A 195 22.23 0.91 14.34
C SER A 195 21.97 2.33 14.87
N GLU A 196 22.00 3.31 14.00
CA GLU A 196 21.72 4.72 14.36
C GLU A 196 20.23 5.04 14.53
N MET A 197 19.32 4.13 14.13
CA MET A 197 17.88 4.35 14.35
C MET A 197 17.57 4.55 15.83
N GLN A 198 16.81 5.60 16.12
CA GLN A 198 16.41 5.97 17.47
C GLN A 198 14.87 6.07 17.55
N GLY A 199 14.37 6.09 18.76
CA GLY A 199 12.97 6.26 19.08
C GLY A 199 12.42 5.10 19.91
N GLU A 200 11.47 5.43 20.77
CA GLU A 200 10.76 4.49 21.62
C GLU A 200 9.25 4.69 21.48
N GLY A 201 8.47 3.69 21.79
CA GLY A 201 7.03 3.72 21.73
C GLY A 201 6.48 2.55 20.91
N LYS A 202 5.20 2.57 20.63
CA LYS A 202 4.50 1.56 19.84
C LYS A 202 3.34 2.22 19.11
N ASN A 203 3.16 1.87 17.85
CA ASN A 203 1.97 2.26 17.14
C ASN A 203 0.74 1.58 17.75
N VAL A 204 -0.27 2.36 18.06
CA VAL A 204 -1.50 1.88 18.69
C VAL A 204 -2.58 1.82 17.62
N ILE A 205 -3.16 0.62 17.47
CA ILE A 205 -4.31 0.41 16.60
C ILE A 205 -5.57 0.77 17.36
N THR A 206 -6.34 1.70 16.84
CA THR A 206 -7.75 1.84 17.23
C THR A 206 -8.54 0.77 16.50
N PRO A 207 -9.20 -0.16 17.21
CA PRO A 207 -9.95 -1.23 16.57
C PRO A 207 -10.99 -0.68 15.60
N ALA A 208 -11.03 -1.27 14.42
CA ALA A 208 -12.01 -0.95 13.39
C ALA A 208 -13.09 -2.03 13.34
N ALA A 209 -14.36 -1.60 13.33
CA ALA A 209 -15.49 -2.49 13.22
C ALA A 209 -16.21 -2.26 11.89
N TYR A 210 -16.49 -3.36 11.18
CA TYR A 210 -17.31 -3.32 9.97
C TYR A 210 -18.70 -2.75 10.27
N GLN A 211 -19.13 -1.80 9.44
CA GLN A 211 -20.47 -1.21 9.48
C GLN A 211 -21.19 -1.45 8.14
N PRO A 212 -22.38 -2.08 8.15
CA PRO A 212 -23.19 -2.16 6.95
C PRO A 212 -23.57 -0.75 6.48
N SER A 213 -23.28 -0.43 5.24
CA SER A 213 -23.52 0.90 4.69
C SER A 213 -23.90 0.82 3.21
N LEU A 214 -24.44 1.91 2.68
CA LEU A 214 -24.74 2.05 1.26
C LEU A 214 -24.20 3.41 0.79
N PHE A 215 -23.28 3.38 -0.15
CA PHE A 215 -22.82 4.56 -0.85
C PHE A 215 -23.29 4.52 -2.31
N LEU A 216 -23.83 5.62 -2.79
CA LEU A 216 -24.27 5.80 -4.17
C LEU A 216 -23.68 7.11 -4.72
N ARG A 217 -23.04 7.04 -5.87
CA ARG A 217 -22.53 8.20 -6.60
C ARG A 217 -23.02 8.13 -8.04
N ASP A 218 -23.64 9.19 -8.51
CA ASP A 218 -23.98 9.34 -9.93
C ASP A 218 -22.87 10.16 -10.62
N LYS A 219 -22.27 9.57 -11.65
CA LYS A 219 -21.23 10.21 -12.48
C LYS A 219 -21.54 9.89 -13.94
N GLU A 220 -21.29 10.85 -14.83
CA GLU A 220 -21.44 10.64 -16.28
C GLU A 220 -20.29 9.77 -16.82
N ILE A 221 -20.48 8.45 -16.76
CA ILE A 221 -19.53 7.44 -17.23
C ILE A 221 -20.26 6.38 -18.05
N GLU A 222 -19.53 5.63 -18.86
CA GLU A 222 -20.10 4.64 -19.79
C GLU A 222 -20.64 3.39 -19.08
N GLN A 223 -20.06 3.02 -17.95
CA GLN A 223 -20.36 1.79 -17.22
C GLN A 223 -20.82 2.06 -15.79
N ASN A 224 -21.57 1.12 -15.22
CA ASN A 224 -21.89 1.11 -13.81
C ASN A 224 -20.89 0.21 -13.08
N HIS A 225 -20.42 0.67 -11.94
CA HIS A 225 -19.49 -0.03 -11.07
C HIS A 225 -20.21 -0.38 -9.77
N LEU A 226 -20.05 -1.60 -9.32
CA LEU A 226 -20.61 -2.06 -8.05
C LEU A 226 -19.52 -2.78 -7.26
N CYS A 227 -19.35 -2.36 -6.03
CA CYS A 227 -18.56 -3.07 -5.05
C CYS A 227 -19.46 -3.49 -3.87
N LEU A 228 -19.47 -4.78 -3.54
CA LEU A 228 -20.17 -5.35 -2.40
C LEU A 228 -19.16 -5.89 -1.43
N SER A 229 -19.32 -5.60 -0.14
CA SER A 229 -18.41 -6.09 0.87
C SER A 229 -19.14 -6.78 2.03
N PHE A 230 -18.49 -7.79 2.54
CA PHE A 230 -18.90 -8.56 3.69
C PHE A 230 -17.79 -8.57 4.73
N PRO A 231 -18.12 -8.77 6.03
CA PRO A 231 -17.09 -8.99 7.03
C PRO A 231 -16.15 -10.13 6.62
N GLY A 232 -14.88 -9.85 6.57
CA GLY A 232 -13.82 -10.83 6.36
C GLY A 232 -13.18 -11.23 7.69
N VAL A 233 -11.98 -11.80 7.61
CA VAL A 233 -11.18 -12.19 8.76
C VAL A 233 -9.91 -11.35 8.87
N SER A 234 -9.39 -11.23 10.07
CA SER A 234 -8.12 -10.50 10.29
C SER A 234 -6.93 -11.24 9.70
N LEU A 235 -5.85 -10.50 9.44
CA LEU A 235 -4.59 -11.02 8.91
C LEU A 235 -3.98 -12.12 9.79
N VAL A 236 -4.21 -12.04 11.11
CA VAL A 236 -3.69 -13.01 12.10
C VAL A 236 -4.65 -14.18 12.37
N SER A 237 -5.82 -14.19 11.75
CA SER A 237 -6.80 -15.27 11.90
C SER A 237 -6.30 -16.58 11.29
N GLU A 238 -6.57 -17.70 11.94
CA GLU A 238 -6.33 -19.03 11.38
C GLU A 238 -7.21 -19.31 10.14
N ASP A 239 -8.38 -18.69 10.06
CA ASP A 239 -9.33 -18.83 8.96
C ASP A 239 -8.93 -18.05 7.68
N ARG A 240 -7.82 -17.29 7.69
CA ARG A 240 -7.41 -16.50 6.52
C ARG A 240 -7.21 -17.32 5.24
N PHE A 241 -6.73 -18.56 5.39
CA PHE A 241 -6.55 -19.45 4.25
C PHE A 241 -7.89 -19.97 3.71
N ALA A 242 -8.85 -20.26 4.59
CA ALA A 242 -10.20 -20.63 4.19
C ALA A 242 -10.91 -19.46 3.49
N MET A 243 -10.73 -18.24 3.99
CA MET A 243 -11.26 -17.01 3.37
C MET A 243 -10.68 -16.78 1.97
N ASN A 244 -9.36 -16.94 1.79
CA ASN A 244 -8.71 -16.83 0.48
C ASN A 244 -9.21 -17.92 -0.49
N LEU A 245 -9.41 -19.14 -0.01
CA LEU A 245 -9.98 -20.23 -0.81
C LEU A 245 -11.44 -19.93 -1.21
N LEU A 246 -12.26 -19.42 -0.27
CA LEU A 246 -13.62 -18.98 -0.55
C LEU A 246 -13.63 -17.89 -1.64
N SER A 247 -12.80 -16.87 -1.50
CA SER A 247 -12.64 -15.82 -2.51
C SER A 247 -12.27 -16.42 -3.88
N SER A 248 -11.30 -17.32 -3.94
CA SER A 248 -10.87 -17.97 -5.19
C SER A 248 -12.01 -18.78 -5.84
N ILE A 249 -12.81 -19.50 -5.06
CA ILE A 249 -13.95 -20.27 -5.56
C ILE A 249 -15.05 -19.34 -6.10
N LEU A 250 -15.29 -18.21 -5.44
CA LEU A 250 -16.35 -17.29 -5.81
C LEU A 250 -15.98 -16.46 -7.05
N GLY A 251 -14.80 -15.83 -7.09
CA GLY A 251 -14.45 -14.87 -8.13
C GLY A 251 -12.97 -14.79 -8.48
N GLY A 252 -12.16 -15.80 -8.14
CA GLY A 252 -10.71 -15.76 -8.33
C GLY A 252 -10.22 -16.06 -9.76
N GLY A 253 -11.09 -16.41 -10.70
CA GLY A 253 -10.68 -16.69 -12.08
C GLY A 253 -11.84 -17.09 -13.00
N MET A 254 -11.54 -17.43 -14.24
CA MET A 254 -12.57 -17.72 -15.26
C MET A 254 -13.45 -18.92 -14.93
N SER A 255 -12.99 -19.89 -14.16
CA SER A 255 -13.78 -21.05 -13.70
C SER A 255 -14.55 -20.82 -12.42
N SER A 256 -14.42 -19.64 -11.81
CA SER A 256 -15.08 -19.28 -10.56
C SER A 256 -16.62 -19.17 -10.73
N ARG A 257 -17.33 -19.31 -9.62
CA ARG A 257 -18.79 -19.34 -9.65
C ARG A 257 -19.43 -18.07 -10.19
N LEU A 258 -18.94 -16.90 -9.75
CA LEU A 258 -19.47 -15.60 -10.22
C LEU A 258 -19.13 -15.39 -11.69
N PHE A 259 -17.88 -15.66 -12.10
CA PHE A 259 -17.49 -15.50 -13.49
C PHE A 259 -18.35 -16.37 -14.41
N GLN A 260 -18.54 -17.64 -14.08
CA GLN A 260 -19.35 -18.54 -14.87
C GLN A 260 -20.84 -18.15 -14.88
N SER A 261 -21.41 -17.82 -13.71
CA SER A 261 -22.85 -17.53 -13.65
C SER A 261 -23.20 -16.13 -14.15
N VAL A 262 -22.42 -15.09 -13.80
CA VAL A 262 -22.78 -13.70 -14.11
C VAL A 262 -22.32 -13.31 -15.52
N ARG A 263 -21.07 -13.66 -15.87
CA ARG A 263 -20.49 -13.28 -17.14
C ARG A 263 -20.77 -14.30 -18.26
N GLU A 264 -20.35 -15.55 -18.10
CA GLU A 264 -20.37 -16.52 -19.18
C GLU A 264 -21.79 -17.00 -19.52
N GLN A 265 -22.59 -17.37 -18.52
CA GLN A 265 -23.93 -17.92 -18.77
C GLN A 265 -24.98 -16.84 -19.02
N ASN A 266 -24.88 -15.70 -18.36
CA ASN A 266 -25.91 -14.66 -18.43
C ASN A 266 -25.47 -13.38 -19.14
N GLY A 267 -24.20 -13.17 -19.42
CA GLY A 267 -23.68 -11.99 -20.12
C GLY A 267 -24.04 -10.65 -19.44
N LEU A 268 -24.10 -10.62 -18.09
CA LEU A 268 -24.57 -9.48 -17.34
C LEU A 268 -23.49 -8.44 -17.08
N CYS A 269 -22.22 -8.83 -17.12
CA CYS A 269 -21.09 -7.94 -16.85
C CYS A 269 -19.91 -8.26 -17.77
N TYR A 270 -19.00 -7.31 -17.90
CA TYR A 270 -17.71 -7.53 -18.58
C TYR A 270 -16.70 -8.17 -17.62
N SER A 271 -16.67 -7.70 -16.38
CA SER A 271 -15.77 -8.21 -15.36
C SER A 271 -16.50 -8.42 -14.04
N VAL A 272 -16.19 -9.53 -13.38
CA VAL A 272 -16.59 -9.82 -11.99
C VAL A 272 -15.47 -10.59 -11.31
N TYR A 273 -15.05 -10.12 -10.14
CA TYR A 273 -14.04 -10.79 -9.34
C TYR A 273 -14.25 -10.55 -7.85
N THR A 274 -13.55 -11.33 -7.04
CA THR A 274 -13.54 -11.18 -5.57
C THR A 274 -12.13 -10.95 -5.09
N PHE A 275 -12.01 -10.20 -4.00
CA PHE A 275 -10.76 -9.97 -3.31
C PHE A 275 -10.98 -9.92 -1.80
N THR A 276 -9.94 -10.26 -1.05
CA THR A 276 -9.91 -10.15 0.41
C THR A 276 -8.95 -9.06 0.82
N THR A 277 -9.32 -8.26 1.81
CA THR A 277 -8.48 -7.22 2.38
C THR A 277 -8.37 -7.44 3.89
N PRO A 278 -7.47 -8.32 4.33
CA PRO A 278 -7.26 -8.56 5.76
C PRO A 278 -6.40 -7.45 6.36
N HIS A 279 -6.78 -7.01 7.55
CA HIS A 279 -6.04 -6.09 8.41
C HIS A 279 -5.73 -6.77 9.75
N LEU A 280 -4.91 -6.17 10.60
CA LEU A 280 -4.47 -6.79 11.85
C LEU A 280 -5.62 -7.21 12.78
N ASP A 281 -6.73 -6.47 12.80
CA ASP A 281 -7.87 -6.69 13.70
C ASP A 281 -9.19 -6.98 12.98
N THR A 282 -9.28 -6.78 11.68
CA THR A 282 -10.50 -6.92 10.88
C THR A 282 -10.17 -7.34 9.45
N GLY A 283 -11.17 -7.45 8.59
CA GLY A 283 -10.97 -7.67 7.15
C GLY A 283 -12.27 -7.59 6.38
N LEU A 284 -12.16 -7.53 5.05
CA LEU A 284 -13.28 -7.57 4.13
C LEU A 284 -13.11 -8.70 3.12
N LEU A 285 -14.24 -9.31 2.74
CA LEU A 285 -14.40 -10.06 1.50
C LEU A 285 -15.24 -9.22 0.56
N SER A 286 -14.69 -8.83 -0.56
CA SER A 286 -15.33 -7.91 -1.50
C SER A 286 -15.56 -8.56 -2.85
N ILE A 287 -16.64 -8.17 -3.51
CA ILE A 287 -17.01 -8.54 -4.86
C ILE A 287 -17.09 -7.26 -5.67
N TYR A 288 -16.35 -7.18 -6.75
CA TYR A 288 -16.43 -6.09 -7.70
C TYR A 288 -17.01 -6.57 -9.02
N THR A 289 -17.84 -5.73 -9.64
CA THR A 289 -18.36 -5.98 -10.99
C THR A 289 -18.64 -4.69 -11.73
N VAL A 290 -18.47 -4.75 -13.04
CA VAL A 290 -18.70 -3.64 -13.96
C VAL A 290 -19.56 -4.08 -15.14
N TRP A 291 -20.55 -3.27 -15.50
CA TRP A 291 -21.45 -3.57 -16.61
C TRP A 291 -21.88 -2.29 -17.36
N ASP A 292 -22.30 -2.45 -18.62
CA ASP A 292 -22.72 -1.36 -19.47
C ASP A 292 -23.98 -0.66 -18.96
N ARG A 293 -24.04 0.66 -19.02
CA ARG A 293 -25.16 1.51 -18.57
C ARG A 293 -26.44 1.33 -19.40
N LYS A 294 -26.38 0.71 -20.58
CA LYS A 294 -27.55 0.52 -21.45
C LYS A 294 -28.58 -0.41 -20.79
N PRO A 295 -29.85 0.01 -20.64
CA PRO A 295 -30.88 -0.84 -20.05
C PRO A 295 -31.21 -1.99 -20.99
N SER A 296 -30.71 -3.19 -20.75
CA SER A 296 -31.35 -4.40 -21.25
C SER A 296 -32.43 -4.80 -20.24
N ALA A 297 -33.64 -5.08 -20.75
CA ALA A 297 -34.88 -5.25 -19.98
C ALA A 297 -34.93 -6.43 -18.96
N ARG A 298 -33.79 -6.98 -18.55
CA ARG A 298 -33.68 -8.11 -17.59
C ARG A 298 -32.43 -8.06 -16.70
N ARG A 299 -32.07 -6.87 -16.18
CA ARG A 299 -30.91 -6.78 -15.29
C ARG A 299 -31.32 -6.55 -13.82
N SER A 300 -31.97 -7.53 -13.23
CA SER A 300 -31.88 -7.71 -11.79
C SER A 300 -30.69 -8.62 -11.51
N ILE A 301 -29.60 -8.06 -10.99
CA ILE A 301 -28.49 -8.89 -10.48
C ILE A 301 -29.03 -9.59 -9.24
N SER A 302 -29.51 -10.82 -9.39
CA SER A 302 -29.88 -11.67 -8.25
C SER A 302 -28.60 -12.26 -7.65
N PHE A 303 -28.05 -11.61 -6.67
CA PHE A 303 -27.12 -12.26 -5.76
C PHE A 303 -27.94 -13.13 -4.80
N CYS A 304 -28.33 -14.33 -5.25
CA CYS A 304 -28.77 -15.36 -4.32
C CYS A 304 -27.53 -15.94 -3.63
N VAL A 305 -27.39 -15.65 -2.34
CA VAL A 305 -26.44 -16.28 -1.41
C VAL A 305 -26.77 -17.76 -1.25
#